data_2e02e7c77da2eabd18069efa2801631a
#
_entry.id   2e02e7c77da2eabd18069efa2801631a
#
_cell.length_a   1.000
_cell.length_b   1.000
_cell.length_c   1.000
_cell.angle_alpha   90.00
_cell.angle_beta   90.00
_cell.angle_gamma   90.00
#
_symmetry.space_group_name_H-M   'P 1'
#
loop_
_entity.id
_entity.type
_entity.pdbx_description
1 polymer ?
#
loop_
_entity_poly.entity_id
_entity_poly.type
_entity_poly.pdbx_seq_one_letter_code
_entity_poly.pdbx_strand_id
1 'polypeptide(L)'
;MDLNFTEEQKILRDMVRNLCEEHASTRIVRDMENDPLGVPPGLWAQMKDTGLLAMMLPEAYGGIGLDTLDRAVIYQELGRALAPGPHFVSSVMGALAIEKGGSKAQKDVLLPAIGRGEVIVAPAWLEPDNGCGPT
;
A
#
# COMPACT_ATOMS: atom_id res chain seq x y z
N MET A 1 -26.87 -0.12 14.66
CA MET A 1 -25.49 0.03 14.20
C MET A 1 -25.57 0.24 12.70
N ASP A 2 -25.13 1.36 12.21
CA ASP A 2 -25.07 1.64 10.75
C ASP A 2 -23.82 0.95 10.20
N LEU A 3 -24.01 0.07 9.21
CA LEU A 3 -22.92 -0.66 8.53
C LEU A 3 -22.59 -0.07 7.16
N ASN A 4 -23.18 1.07 6.82
CA ASN A 4 -22.89 1.74 5.55
C ASN A 4 -21.53 2.47 5.63
N PHE A 5 -20.87 2.54 4.50
CA PHE A 5 -19.69 3.39 4.36
C PHE A 5 -20.04 4.86 4.54
N THR A 6 -19.15 5.61 5.19
CA THR A 6 -19.22 7.09 5.22
C THR A 6 -19.05 7.67 3.80
N GLU A 7 -19.35 8.94 3.63
CA GLU A 7 -19.15 9.60 2.33
C GLU A 7 -17.66 9.64 1.95
N GLU A 8 -16.77 9.86 2.93
CA GLU A 8 -15.32 9.83 2.74
C GLU A 8 -14.85 8.44 2.29
N GLN A 9 -15.37 7.38 2.89
CA GLN A 9 -15.04 6.00 2.51
C GLN A 9 -15.56 5.65 1.12
N LYS A 10 -16.72 6.17 0.71
CA LYS A 10 -17.23 6.00 -0.65
C LYS A 10 -16.33 6.70 -1.66
N ILE A 11 -15.91 7.94 -1.38
CA ILE A 11 -14.98 8.70 -2.23
C ILE A 11 -13.65 7.95 -2.35
N LEU A 12 -13.10 7.47 -1.24
CA LEU A 12 -11.87 6.69 -1.20
C LEU A 12 -11.99 5.41 -2.03
N ARG A 13 -13.07 4.66 -1.85
CA ARG A 13 -13.37 3.46 -2.62
C ARG A 13 -13.42 3.74 -4.12
N ASP A 14 -14.17 4.78 -4.53
CA ASP A 14 -14.36 5.12 -5.93
C ASP A 14 -13.06 5.61 -6.57
N MET A 15 -12.24 6.35 -5.82
CA MET A 15 -10.90 6.76 -6.24
C MET A 15 -10.01 5.55 -6.52
N VAL A 16 -9.93 4.59 -5.57
CA VAL A 16 -9.09 3.39 -5.74
C VAL A 16 -9.62 2.49 -6.86
N ARG A 17 -10.94 2.38 -7.00
CA ARG A 17 -11.58 1.64 -8.09
C ARG A 17 -11.19 2.20 -9.45
N ASN A 18 -11.34 3.50 -9.66
CA ASN A 18 -10.99 4.16 -10.92
C ASN A 18 -9.50 3.98 -11.24
N LEU A 19 -8.64 4.15 -10.24
CA LEU A 19 -7.19 3.90 -10.37
C LEU A 19 -6.92 2.47 -10.85
N CYS A 20 -7.59 1.48 -10.28
CA CYS A 20 -7.42 0.08 -10.68
C CYS A 20 -7.97 -0.20 -12.07
N GLU A 21 -9.12 0.35 -12.44
CA GLU A 21 -9.73 0.18 -13.77
C GLU A 21 -8.82 0.72 -14.87
N GLU A 22 -8.14 1.83 -14.62
CA GLU A 22 -7.22 2.45 -15.57
C GLU A 22 -5.84 1.78 -15.61
N HIS A 23 -5.26 1.44 -14.45
CA HIS A 23 -3.85 1.04 -14.34
C HIS A 23 -3.62 -0.42 -13.91
N ALA A 24 -4.66 -1.18 -13.56
CA ALA A 24 -4.60 -2.59 -13.17
C ALA A 24 -5.72 -3.42 -13.82
N SER A 25 -6.05 -3.12 -15.08
CA SER A 25 -6.99 -3.97 -15.83
C SER A 25 -6.43 -5.39 -15.95
N THR A 26 -7.32 -6.39 -16.10
CA THR A 26 -6.94 -7.82 -16.23
C THR A 26 -5.87 -8.04 -17.31
N ARG A 27 -5.89 -7.25 -18.38
CA ARG A 27 -4.88 -7.31 -19.43
C ARG A 27 -3.51 -6.86 -18.90
N ILE A 28 -3.46 -5.70 -18.25
CA ILE A 28 -2.22 -5.13 -17.68
C ILE A 28 -1.64 -6.10 -16.64
N VAL A 29 -2.49 -6.66 -15.77
CA VAL A 29 -2.06 -7.63 -14.73
C VAL A 29 -1.43 -8.87 -15.37
N ARG A 30 -2.03 -9.42 -16.44
CA ARG A 30 -1.47 -10.58 -17.16
C ARG A 30 -0.15 -10.25 -17.85
N ASP A 31 -0.01 -9.05 -18.39
CA ASP A 31 1.25 -8.64 -19.03
C ASP A 31 2.39 -8.58 -18.00
N MET A 32 2.08 -8.42 -16.71
CA MET A 32 3.08 -8.41 -15.61
C MET A 32 3.53 -9.81 -15.16
N GLU A 33 2.87 -10.90 -15.57
CA GLU A 33 3.27 -12.26 -15.18
C GLU A 33 4.71 -12.62 -15.60
N ASN A 34 5.19 -12.02 -16.68
CA ASN A 34 6.54 -12.25 -17.20
C ASN A 34 7.46 -11.03 -17.04
N ASP A 35 6.98 -9.98 -16.38
CA ASP A 35 7.78 -8.79 -16.11
C ASP A 35 8.68 -9.02 -14.88
N PRO A 36 9.98 -8.67 -14.94
CA PRO A 36 10.92 -8.89 -13.84
C PRO A 36 10.53 -8.21 -12.52
N LEU A 37 9.82 -7.09 -12.58
CA LEU A 37 9.34 -6.35 -11.41
C LEU A 37 7.91 -6.74 -11.02
N GLY A 38 7.10 -7.21 -11.98
CA GLY A 38 5.74 -7.62 -11.76
C GLY A 38 4.79 -6.49 -11.30
N VAL A 39 5.17 -5.24 -11.49
CA VAL A 39 4.40 -4.06 -11.04
C VAL A 39 4.16 -3.13 -12.22
N PRO A 40 2.90 -2.86 -12.61
CA PRO A 40 2.62 -1.90 -13.67
C PRO A 40 3.17 -0.52 -13.29
N PRO A 41 4.08 0.09 -14.12
CA PRO A 41 4.67 1.38 -13.79
C PRO A 41 3.62 2.49 -13.62
N GLY A 42 2.56 2.46 -14.43
CA GLY A 42 1.46 3.41 -14.34
C GLY A 42 0.69 3.31 -13.02
N LEU A 43 0.47 2.09 -12.51
CA LEU A 43 -0.20 1.87 -11.23
C LEU A 43 0.59 2.49 -10.07
N TRP A 44 1.89 2.21 -9.98
CA TRP A 44 2.74 2.76 -8.92
C TRP A 44 2.86 4.28 -8.98
N ALA A 45 3.00 4.84 -10.18
CA ALA A 45 3.04 6.29 -10.38
C ALA A 45 1.74 6.96 -9.92
N GLN A 46 0.57 6.40 -10.28
CA GLN A 46 -0.72 6.95 -9.86
C GLN A 46 -0.98 6.78 -8.36
N MET A 47 -0.56 5.68 -7.74
CA MET A 47 -0.61 5.52 -6.27
C MET A 47 0.21 6.62 -5.56
N LYS A 48 1.36 7.00 -6.13
CA LYS A 48 2.18 8.10 -5.65
C LYS A 48 1.47 9.45 -5.84
N ASP A 49 1.01 9.74 -7.05
CA ASP A 49 0.43 11.03 -7.42
C ASP A 49 -0.89 11.31 -6.68
N THR A 50 -1.69 10.28 -6.40
CA THR A 50 -2.91 10.37 -5.58
C THR A 50 -2.63 10.40 -4.08
N GLY A 51 -1.38 10.24 -3.65
CA GLY A 51 -0.99 10.17 -2.24
C GLY A 51 -1.38 8.85 -1.55
N LEU A 52 -1.83 7.83 -2.29
CA LEU A 52 -2.29 6.56 -1.72
C LEU A 52 -1.19 5.87 -0.89
N LEU A 53 0.09 6.03 -1.28
CA LEU A 53 1.23 5.49 -0.55
C LEU A 53 1.41 6.10 0.83
N ALA A 54 0.98 7.36 1.03
CA ALA A 54 1.15 8.12 2.27
C ALA A 54 -0.10 8.10 3.16
N MET A 55 -1.28 7.75 2.63
CA MET A 55 -2.56 7.93 3.34
C MET A 55 -2.61 7.31 4.74
N MET A 56 -1.87 6.24 4.97
CA MET A 56 -1.84 5.52 6.25
C MET A 56 -0.77 6.00 7.22
N LEU A 57 0.14 6.86 6.76
CA LEU A 57 1.17 7.43 7.60
C LEU A 57 0.58 8.47 8.55
N PRO A 58 1.16 8.68 9.74
CA PRO A 58 0.81 9.80 10.60
C PRO A 58 1.02 11.14 9.88
N GLU A 59 0.22 12.15 10.22
CA GLU A 59 0.32 13.51 9.67
C GLU A 59 1.73 14.11 9.79
N ALA A 60 2.41 13.82 10.91
CA ALA A 60 3.78 14.26 11.15
C ALA A 60 4.78 13.78 10.07
N TYR A 61 4.43 12.77 9.31
CA TYR A 61 5.26 12.17 8.25
C TYR A 61 4.62 12.29 6.86
N GLY A 62 3.66 13.21 6.70
CA GLY A 62 3.05 13.53 5.42
C GLY A 62 1.86 12.65 5.03
N GLY A 63 1.31 11.88 5.95
CA GLY A 63 0.07 11.13 5.75
C GLY A 63 -1.16 11.84 6.27
N ILE A 64 -2.30 11.19 6.21
CA ILE A 64 -3.57 11.63 6.80
C ILE A 64 -4.07 10.70 7.90
N GLY A 65 -3.28 9.68 8.24
CA GLY A 65 -3.57 8.82 9.38
C GLY A 65 -4.82 7.96 9.24
N LEU A 66 -5.15 7.47 8.05
CA LEU A 66 -6.31 6.60 7.84
C LEU A 66 -6.35 5.43 8.82
N ASP A 67 -7.53 5.11 9.29
CA ASP A 67 -7.74 4.03 10.22
C ASP A 67 -7.75 2.64 9.56
N THR A 68 -8.01 1.60 10.34
CA THR A 68 -8.01 0.21 9.84
C THR A 68 -9.17 -0.06 8.90
N LEU A 69 -10.32 0.58 9.10
CA LEU A 69 -11.49 0.39 8.25
C LEU A 69 -11.28 1.03 6.87
N ASP A 70 -10.72 2.23 6.84
CA ASP A 70 -10.36 2.91 5.59
C ASP A 70 -9.35 2.09 4.77
N ARG A 71 -8.36 1.48 5.46
CA ARG A 71 -7.42 0.52 4.83
C ARG A 71 -8.15 -0.66 4.21
N ALA A 72 -9.13 -1.23 4.91
CA ALA A 72 -9.92 -2.35 4.39
C ALA A 72 -10.66 -1.97 3.10
N VAL A 73 -11.21 -0.74 3.02
CA VAL A 73 -11.85 -0.22 1.80
C VAL A 73 -10.87 -0.16 0.63
N ILE A 74 -9.64 0.35 0.86
CA ILE A 74 -8.58 0.39 -0.17
C ILE A 74 -8.26 -1.04 -0.65
N TYR A 75 -8.00 -1.96 0.28
CA TYR A 75 -7.60 -3.34 -0.07
C TYR A 75 -8.72 -4.18 -0.67
N GLN A 76 -9.97 -3.85 -0.40
CA GLN A 76 -11.11 -4.45 -1.09
C GLN A 76 -11.06 -4.15 -2.60
N GLU A 77 -10.76 -2.93 -3.00
CA GLU A 77 -10.68 -2.54 -4.40
C GLU A 77 -9.39 -3.04 -5.09
N LEU A 78 -8.25 -2.93 -4.41
CA LEU A 78 -6.98 -3.48 -4.91
C LEU A 78 -7.08 -5.00 -5.12
N GLY A 79 -7.71 -5.73 -4.17
CA GLY A 79 -7.93 -7.17 -4.27
C GLY A 79 -8.92 -7.53 -5.37
N ARG A 80 -10.01 -6.79 -5.52
CA ARG A 80 -10.99 -6.97 -6.59
C ARG A 80 -10.35 -6.88 -7.98
N ALA A 81 -9.39 -5.98 -8.14
CA ALA A 81 -8.66 -5.78 -9.39
C ALA A 81 -7.45 -6.70 -9.55
N LEU A 82 -7.08 -7.49 -8.52
CA LEU A 82 -5.83 -8.24 -8.45
C LEU A 82 -4.61 -7.33 -8.70
N ALA A 83 -4.67 -6.09 -8.24
CA ALA A 83 -3.65 -5.08 -8.48
C ALA A 83 -2.29 -5.51 -7.88
N PRO A 84 -1.27 -5.77 -8.72
CA PRO A 84 0.02 -6.24 -8.23
C PRO A 84 0.86 -5.09 -7.72
N GLY A 85 1.69 -5.35 -6.72
CA GLY A 85 2.67 -4.38 -6.26
C GLY A 85 2.96 -4.44 -4.77
N PRO A 86 4.01 -3.74 -4.33
CA PRO A 86 4.51 -3.78 -2.96
C PRO A 86 3.75 -2.85 -2.00
N HIS A 87 2.58 -2.30 -2.38
CA HIS A 87 1.86 -1.32 -1.57
C HIS A 87 1.59 -1.82 -0.14
N PHE A 88 1.03 -3.04 0.01
CA PHE A 88 0.75 -3.60 1.33
C PHE A 88 2.02 -3.81 2.16
N VAL A 89 3.02 -4.42 1.53
CA VAL A 89 4.28 -4.76 2.21
C VAL A 89 5.05 -3.51 2.64
N SER A 90 5.10 -2.49 1.78
CA SER A 90 5.85 -1.25 2.05
C SER A 90 5.05 -0.23 2.84
N SER A 91 3.91 0.22 2.30
CA SER A 91 3.14 1.35 2.86
C SER A 91 2.32 0.96 4.10
N VAL A 92 2.09 -0.33 4.35
CA VAL A 92 1.42 -0.79 5.57
C VAL A 92 2.40 -1.49 6.50
N MET A 93 2.91 -2.65 6.11
CA MET A 93 3.69 -3.49 7.02
C MET A 93 5.04 -2.86 7.38
N GLY A 94 5.81 -2.43 6.37
CA GLY A 94 7.10 -1.77 6.58
C GLY A 94 6.95 -0.43 7.30
N ALA A 95 5.99 0.38 6.88
CA ALA A 95 5.71 1.67 7.51
C ALA A 95 5.29 1.51 8.98
N LEU A 96 4.38 0.58 9.31
CA LEU A 96 3.97 0.32 10.68
C LEU A 96 5.11 -0.22 11.54
N ALA A 97 5.95 -1.12 11.01
CA ALA A 97 7.11 -1.62 11.73
C ALA A 97 8.08 -0.47 12.10
N ILE A 98 8.34 0.44 11.15
CA ILE A 98 9.19 1.61 11.38
C ILE A 98 8.50 2.58 12.37
N GLU A 99 7.21 2.84 12.20
CA GLU A 99 6.45 3.75 13.08
C GLU A 99 6.47 3.26 14.53
N LYS A 100 6.29 1.96 14.77
CA LYS A 100 6.22 1.40 16.14
C LYS A 100 7.59 1.12 16.73
N GLY A 101 8.55 0.61 15.95
CA GLY A 101 9.85 0.13 16.45
C GLY A 101 11.05 0.97 16.06
N GLY A 102 10.94 1.84 15.08
CA GLY A 102 12.06 2.66 14.60
C GLY A 102 12.48 3.77 15.56
N SER A 103 13.75 4.14 15.53
CA SER A 103 14.25 5.35 16.19
C SER A 103 13.65 6.61 15.51
N LYS A 104 13.72 7.75 16.21
CA LYS A 104 13.24 9.01 15.62
C LYS A 104 13.93 9.31 14.29
N ALA A 105 15.23 9.15 14.19
CA ALA A 105 15.99 9.37 12.96
C ALA A 105 15.53 8.46 11.81
N GLN A 106 15.24 7.19 12.09
CA GLN A 106 14.70 6.27 11.08
C GLN A 106 13.29 6.68 10.62
N LYS A 107 12.42 7.07 11.55
CA LYS A 107 11.06 7.54 11.23
C LYS A 107 11.10 8.80 10.37
N ASP A 108 11.93 9.79 10.75
CA ASP A 108 12.03 11.07 10.06
C ASP A 108 12.53 10.93 8.60
N VAL A 109 13.33 9.90 8.32
CA VAL A 109 13.86 9.64 6.97
C VAL A 109 13.00 8.68 6.17
N LEU A 110 12.64 7.54 6.75
CA LEU A 110 12.04 6.44 5.99
C LEU A 110 10.54 6.63 5.75
N LEU A 111 9.77 7.10 6.74
CA LEU A 111 8.32 7.23 6.57
C LEU A 111 7.95 8.22 5.47
N PRO A 112 8.51 9.43 5.40
CA PRO A 112 8.24 10.32 4.27
C PRO A 112 8.72 9.76 2.92
N ALA A 113 9.85 9.04 2.89
CA ALA A 113 10.37 8.44 1.67
C ALA A 113 9.45 7.31 1.15
N ILE A 114 8.88 6.51 2.04
CA ILE A 114 7.85 5.51 1.70
C ILE A 114 6.61 6.22 1.13
N GLY A 115 6.12 7.25 1.80
CA GLY A 115 4.94 8.01 1.36
C GLY A 115 5.10 8.67 -0.01
N ARG A 116 6.32 9.10 -0.36
CA ARG A 116 6.64 9.63 -1.70
C ARG A 116 6.97 8.54 -2.73
N GLY A 117 6.94 7.25 -2.34
CA GLY A 117 7.26 6.14 -3.24
C GLY A 117 8.71 6.10 -3.71
N GLU A 118 9.63 6.76 -2.97
CA GLU A 118 11.07 6.79 -3.24
C GLU A 118 11.77 5.54 -2.72
N VAL A 119 11.20 4.91 -1.68
CA VAL A 119 11.74 3.72 -1.03
C VAL A 119 10.61 2.69 -0.86
N ILE A 120 10.92 1.46 -1.19
CA ILE A 120 10.09 0.30 -0.90
C ILE A 120 10.74 -0.48 0.23
N VAL A 121 10.02 -0.71 1.32
CA VAL A 121 10.50 -1.43 2.50
C VAL A 121 9.73 -2.73 2.65
N ALA A 122 10.43 -3.84 2.81
CA ALA A 122 9.82 -5.13 3.10
C ALA A 122 10.38 -5.68 4.42
N PRO A 123 9.52 -6.10 5.36
CA PRO A 123 9.98 -6.75 6.59
C PRO A 123 10.49 -8.16 6.27
N ALA A 124 11.71 -8.46 6.70
CA ALA A 124 12.34 -9.78 6.55
C ALA A 124 12.13 -10.59 7.84
N TRP A 125 10.96 -11.23 7.97
CA TRP A 125 10.61 -12.02 9.16
C TRP A 125 10.87 -13.52 9.04
N LEU A 126 11.24 -13.99 7.85
CA LEU A 126 11.60 -15.40 7.65
C LEU A 126 13.09 -15.56 7.86
N GLU A 127 13.46 -16.35 8.85
CA GLU A 127 14.85 -16.76 9.06
C GLU A 127 15.24 -17.77 7.98
N PRO A 128 16.52 -17.77 7.52
CA PRO A 128 16.96 -18.65 6.43
C PRO A 128 16.73 -20.15 6.69
N ASP A 129 16.81 -20.57 7.95
CA ASP A 129 16.69 -21.97 8.36
C ASP A 129 15.28 -22.37 8.78
N ASN A 130 14.37 -21.40 8.90
CA ASN A 130 12.94 -21.64 9.16
C ASN A 130 12.22 -21.69 7.82
N GLY A 131 12.11 -22.86 7.23
CA GLY A 131 11.25 -23.05 6.05
C GLY A 131 9.84 -22.52 6.31
N CYS A 132 9.03 -22.36 5.26
CA CYS A 132 7.63 -21.92 5.35
C CYS A 132 6.71 -22.95 6.03
N GLY A 133 7.24 -23.82 6.88
CA GLY A 133 6.49 -24.79 7.64
C GLY A 133 5.88 -24.18 8.90
N PRO A 134 4.70 -24.63 9.35
CA PRO A 134 4.20 -24.27 10.67
C PRO A 134 5.18 -24.82 11.73
N THR A 135 5.65 -23.93 12.58
CA THR A 135 6.43 -24.29 13.78
C THR A 135 5.52 -24.89 14.83
#